data_7d9a1167ce9a1afb9c5f986ae1236d2b
#
_entry.id   7d9a1167ce9a1afb9c5f986ae1236d2b
#
_cell.length_a   1.000
_cell.length_b   1.000
_cell.length_c   1.000
_cell.angle_alpha   90.00
_cell.angle_beta   90.00
_cell.angle_gamma   90.00
#
_symmetry.space_group_name_H-M   'P 1'
#
loop_
_entity.id
_entity.type
_entity.pdbx_description
1 polymer ?
#
loop_
_entity_poly.entity_id
_entity_poly.type
_entity_poly.pdbx_seq_one_letter_code
_entity_poly.pdbx_strand_id
1 'polypeptide(L)'
;MVANFQHEAVTVIELLPDEFSSHQFLKLYATSFPLSYFELMEEYKEVRLAHNQLSNELRRLSEKKQLPIERNGKIKDQNIFGNEDDVAVWQKK
;
A
#
# COMPACT_ATOMS: atom_id res chain seq x y z
N MET A 1 -9.55 -8.08 5.06
CA MET A 1 -8.94 -6.76 4.86
C MET A 1 -9.66 -5.72 5.70
N VAL A 2 -9.02 -4.65 6.07
CA VAL A 2 -9.59 -3.60 6.92
C VAL A 2 -10.82 -2.97 6.28
N ALA A 3 -11.88 -2.77 7.08
CA ALA A 3 -13.06 -2.03 6.62
C ALA A 3 -12.66 -0.59 6.23
N ASN A 4 -13.31 -0.04 5.21
CA ASN A 4 -13.04 1.31 4.70
C ASN A 4 -11.66 1.50 4.06
N PHE A 5 -10.93 0.42 3.76
CA PHE A 5 -9.60 0.52 3.17
C PHE A 5 -9.60 1.36 1.89
N GLN A 6 -10.58 1.16 1.01
CA GLN A 6 -10.66 1.92 -0.25
C GLN A 6 -10.73 3.43 0.01
N HIS A 7 -11.55 3.85 0.95
CA HIS A 7 -11.70 5.25 1.31
C HIS A 7 -10.41 5.82 1.91
N GLU A 8 -9.79 5.07 2.80
CA GLU A 8 -8.52 5.45 3.42
C GLU A 8 -7.41 5.52 2.38
N ALA A 9 -7.37 4.56 1.45
CA ALA A 9 -6.37 4.53 0.39
C ALA A 9 -6.45 5.77 -0.51
N VAL A 10 -7.64 6.22 -0.86
CA VAL A 10 -7.82 7.45 -1.65
C VAL A 10 -7.20 8.64 -0.92
N THR A 11 -7.46 8.77 0.38
CA THR A 11 -6.90 9.84 1.19
C THR A 11 -5.37 9.83 1.18
N VAL A 12 -4.78 8.64 1.37
CA VAL A 12 -3.31 8.49 1.36
C VAL A 12 -2.74 8.82 -0.01
N ILE A 13 -3.37 8.33 -1.08
CA ILE A 13 -2.91 8.59 -2.45
C ILE A 13 -2.90 10.09 -2.76
N GLU A 14 -3.91 10.83 -2.29
CA GLU A 14 -3.97 12.27 -2.48
C GLU A 14 -2.77 13.00 -1.87
N LEU A 15 -2.20 12.45 -0.80
CA LEU A 15 -1.05 13.02 -0.11
C LEU A 15 0.30 12.58 -0.68
N LEU A 16 0.31 11.56 -1.54
CA LEU A 16 1.53 11.05 -2.15
C LEU A 16 1.88 11.82 -3.44
N PRO A 17 3.14 11.77 -3.88
CA PRO A 17 3.52 12.33 -5.19
C PRO A 17 2.83 11.57 -6.33
N ASP A 18 2.90 12.12 -7.54
CA ASP A 18 2.25 11.53 -8.72
C ASP A 18 2.71 10.11 -9.02
N GLU A 19 3.96 9.80 -8.71
CA GLU A 19 4.50 8.45 -8.77
C GLU A 19 4.99 8.03 -7.39
N PHE A 20 4.61 6.85 -6.96
CA PHE A 20 4.99 6.35 -5.63
C PHE A 20 5.11 4.82 -5.64
N SER A 21 5.91 4.29 -4.71
CA SER A 21 6.02 2.84 -4.52
C SER A 21 5.01 2.35 -3.49
N SER A 22 4.78 1.04 -3.48
CA SER A 22 3.95 0.41 -2.45
C SER A 22 4.51 0.65 -1.04
N HIS A 23 5.85 0.73 -0.88
CA HIS A 23 6.46 1.04 0.41
C HIS A 23 6.14 2.46 0.86
N GLN A 24 6.16 3.43 -0.05
CA GLN A 24 5.78 4.81 0.27
C GLN A 24 4.32 4.89 0.71
N PHE A 25 3.45 4.17 -0.01
CA PHE A 25 2.04 4.08 0.37
C PHE A 25 1.90 3.49 1.77
N LEU A 26 2.57 2.38 2.03
CA LEU A 26 2.48 1.68 3.31
C LEU A 26 2.89 2.58 4.49
N LYS A 27 4.02 3.28 4.35
CA LYS A 27 4.51 4.18 5.39
C LYS A 27 3.51 5.29 5.71
N LEU A 28 2.95 5.90 4.67
CA LEU A 28 2.01 6.99 4.86
C LEU A 28 0.67 6.48 5.39
N TYR A 29 0.24 5.31 4.95
CA TYR A 29 -0.97 4.67 5.46
C TYR A 29 -0.85 4.38 6.96
N ALA A 30 0.26 3.80 7.38
CA ALA A 30 0.50 3.49 8.80
C ALA A 30 0.52 4.77 9.65
N THR A 31 1.05 5.85 9.13
CA THR A 31 1.13 7.14 9.83
C THR A 31 -0.24 7.83 9.87
N SER A 32 -0.98 7.78 8.76
CA SER A 32 -2.26 8.49 8.62
C SER A 32 -3.42 7.75 9.31
N PHE A 33 -3.39 6.42 9.28
CA PHE A 33 -4.45 5.57 9.83
C PHE A 33 -3.85 4.50 10.74
N PRO A 34 -3.25 4.89 11.87
CA PRO A 34 -2.55 3.92 12.76
C PRO A 34 -3.45 2.83 13.32
N LEU A 35 -4.72 3.13 13.61
CA LEU A 35 -5.64 2.10 14.13
C LEU A 35 -5.99 1.07 13.05
N SER A 36 -6.20 1.51 11.82
CA SER A 36 -6.45 0.60 10.69
C SER A 36 -5.22 -0.26 10.41
N TYR A 37 -4.03 0.34 10.46
CA TYR A 37 -2.78 -0.40 10.29
C TYR A 37 -2.61 -1.43 11.40
N PHE A 38 -2.92 -1.08 12.64
CA PHE A 38 -2.88 -2.01 13.77
C PHE A 38 -3.85 -3.19 13.56
N GLU A 39 -5.08 -2.92 13.10
CA GLU A 39 -6.05 -3.99 12.79
C GLU A 39 -5.49 -4.94 11.73
N LEU A 40 -4.82 -4.40 10.72
CA LEU A 40 -4.21 -5.21 9.66
C LEU A 40 -3.15 -6.14 10.26
N MET A 41 -2.30 -5.63 11.16
CA MET A 41 -1.29 -6.44 11.84
C MET A 41 -1.93 -7.54 12.69
N GLU A 42 -2.99 -7.22 13.40
CA GLU A 42 -3.71 -8.18 14.24
C GLU A 42 -4.34 -9.30 13.40
N GLU A 43 -4.89 -8.96 12.23
CA GLU A 43 -5.53 -9.92 11.34
C GLU A 43 -4.54 -10.96 10.81
N TYR A 44 -3.37 -10.53 10.37
CA TYR A 44 -2.40 -11.41 9.72
C TYR A 44 -1.32 -11.94 10.65
N LYS A 45 -1.14 -11.35 11.83
CA LYS A 45 -0.22 -11.79 12.86
C LYS A 45 1.26 -11.80 12.45
N GLU A 46 1.56 -11.43 11.23
CA GLU A 46 2.90 -11.37 10.69
C GLU A 46 3.01 -10.15 9.78
N VAL A 47 3.99 -9.30 10.04
CA VAL A 47 4.17 -8.02 9.32
C VAL A 47 4.31 -8.23 7.82
N ARG A 48 5.09 -9.22 7.41
CA ARG A 48 5.33 -9.50 6.00
C ARG A 48 4.03 -9.88 5.28
N LEU A 49 3.22 -10.74 5.88
CA LEU A 49 1.94 -11.14 5.30
C LEU A 49 0.97 -9.96 5.22
N ALA A 50 0.92 -9.14 6.27
CA ALA A 50 0.07 -7.96 6.28
C ALA A 50 0.45 -6.98 5.16
N HIS A 51 1.75 -6.72 4.98
CA HIS A 51 2.23 -5.83 3.93
C HIS A 51 1.96 -6.39 2.54
N ASN A 52 2.12 -7.69 2.34
CA ASN A 52 1.80 -8.34 1.07
C ASN A 52 0.32 -8.23 0.74
N GLN A 53 -0.55 -8.41 1.71
CA GLN A 53 -2.00 -8.29 1.52
C GLN A 53 -2.39 -6.86 1.18
N LEU A 54 -1.76 -5.88 1.80
CA LEU A 54 -2.02 -4.48 1.50
C LEU A 54 -1.62 -4.16 0.04
N SER A 55 -0.45 -4.62 -0.40
CA SER A 55 -0.01 -4.43 -1.79
C SER A 55 -0.93 -5.13 -2.79
N ASN A 56 -1.38 -6.35 -2.46
CA ASN A 56 -2.32 -7.09 -3.29
C ASN A 56 -3.67 -6.36 -3.40
N GLU A 57 -4.12 -5.74 -2.33
CA GLU A 57 -5.37 -4.98 -2.32
C GLU A 57 -5.26 -3.71 -3.17
N LEU A 58 -4.12 -3.01 -3.13
CA LEU A 58 -3.88 -1.89 -4.02
C LEU A 58 -3.98 -2.31 -5.49
N ARG A 59 -3.37 -3.44 -5.84
CA ARG A 59 -3.40 -3.97 -7.19
C ARG A 59 -4.83 -4.31 -7.60
N ARG A 60 -5.56 -5.01 -6.74
CA ARG A 60 -6.95 -5.42 -7.02
C ARG A 60 -7.84 -4.22 -7.28
N LEU A 61 -7.76 -3.20 -6.42
CA LEU A 61 -8.57 -1.99 -6.55
C LEU A 61 -8.17 -1.17 -7.79
N SER A 62 -6.89 -1.14 -8.12
CA SER A 62 -6.40 -0.48 -9.32
C SER A 62 -6.94 -1.15 -10.59
N GLU A 63 -6.89 -2.49 -10.65
CA GLU A 63 -7.40 -3.26 -11.79
C GLU A 63 -8.90 -3.09 -11.98
N LYS A 64 -9.64 -2.95 -10.89
CA LYS A 64 -11.10 -2.69 -10.92
C LYS A 64 -11.43 -1.21 -11.11
N LYS A 65 -10.43 -0.35 -11.29
CA LYS A 65 -10.59 1.09 -11.47
C LYS A 65 -11.30 1.76 -10.28
N GLN A 66 -11.15 1.18 -9.09
CA GLN A 66 -11.71 1.72 -7.85
C GLN A 66 -10.74 2.64 -7.12
N LEU A 67 -9.49 2.73 -7.57
CA LEU A 67 -8.52 3.70 -7.12
C LEU A 67 -7.96 4.46 -8.33
N PRO A 68 -7.65 5.77 -8.20
CA PRO A 68 -7.16 6.59 -9.32
C PRO A 68 -5.66 6.40 -9.54
N ILE A 69 -5.23 5.15 -9.69
CA ILE A 69 -3.82 4.80 -9.91
C ILE A 69 -3.72 3.70 -10.97
N GLU A 70 -2.54 3.60 -11.57
CA GLU A 70 -2.23 2.50 -12.46
C GLU A 70 -0.82 1.99 -12.18
N ARG A 71 -0.56 0.74 -12.49
CA ARG A 71 0.75 0.14 -12.31
C ARG A 71 1.75 0.74 -13.29
N ASN A 72 2.91 1.14 -12.79
CA ASN A 72 3.98 1.76 -13.58
C ASN A 72 5.32 1.07 -13.33
N GLY A 73 5.33 -0.25 -13.42
CA GLY A 73 6.55 -1.03 -13.24
C GLY A 73 6.85 -1.39 -11.81
N LYS A 74 8.12 -1.63 -11.54
CA LYS A 74 8.60 -1.97 -10.21
C LYS A 74 10.04 -1.48 -10.05
N ILE A 75 10.44 -1.29 -8.78
CA ILE A 75 11.80 -0.92 -8.40
C ILE A 75 12.30 -1.88 -7.34
N LYS A 76 13.61 -1.90 -7.14
CA LYS A 76 14.21 -2.59 -5.99
C LYS A 76 14.31 -1.61 -4.83
N ASP A 77 13.86 -2.04 -3.67
CA ASP A 77 13.89 -1.23 -2.46
C ASP A 77 14.11 -2.13 -1.26
N GLN A 78 14.58 -1.56 -0.16
CA GLN A 78 14.76 -2.32 1.07
C GLN A 78 13.43 -2.44 1.81
N ASN A 79 13.11 -3.66 2.24
CA ASN A 79 11.98 -3.88 3.12
C ASN A 79 12.35 -3.56 4.58
N ILE A 80 11.42 -3.74 5.50
CA ILE A 80 11.65 -3.44 6.92
C ILE A 80 12.73 -4.31 7.58
N PHE A 81 13.11 -5.42 6.93
CA PHE A 81 14.16 -6.32 7.42
C PHE A 81 15.52 -5.99 6.81
N GLY A 82 15.62 -4.93 6.00
CA GLY A 82 16.85 -4.51 5.36
C GLY A 82 17.23 -5.30 4.10
N ASN A 83 16.38 -6.20 3.64
CA ASN A 83 16.60 -6.99 2.43
C ASN A 83 16.04 -6.26 1.21
N GLU A 84 16.72 -6.37 0.06
CA GLU A 84 16.19 -5.86 -1.20
C GLU A 84 14.98 -6.67 -1.63
N ASP A 85 13.97 -5.97 -2.14
CA ASP A 85 12.73 -6.58 -2.59
C ASP A 85 12.23 -5.83 -3.83
N ASP A 86 11.52 -6.53 -4.70
CA ASP A 86 10.86 -5.90 -5.84
C ASP A 86 9.56 -5.26 -5.36
N VAL A 87 9.43 -3.96 -5.58
CA VAL A 87 8.30 -3.18 -5.08
C VAL A 87 7.56 -2.55 -6.25
N ALA A 88 6.25 -2.70 -6.26
CA ALA A 88 5.41 -2.08 -7.28
C ALA A 88 5.51 -0.56 -7.23
N VAL A 89 5.54 0.06 -8.39
CA VAL A 89 5.47 1.51 -8.57
C VAL A 89 4.12 1.85 -9.19
N TRP A 90 3.51 2.89 -8.69
CA TRP A 90 2.18 3.35 -9.07
C TRP A 90 2.22 4.78 -9.58
N GLN A 91 1.38 5.06 -10.57
CA GLN A 91 1.22 6.39 -11.15
C GLN A 91 -0.21 6.85 -10.91
N LYS A 92 -0.38 8.08 -10.43
CA LYS A 92 -1.71 8.69 -10.34
C LYS A 92 -2.28 8.94 -11.74
N LYS A 93 -3.54 8.73 -11.86
CA LYS A 93 -4.27 9.04 -13.09
C LYS A 93 -4.83 10.44 -13.09
#